data_28e3bd067224733180a47e9a66bc76f6
#
_entry.id   28e3bd067224733180a47e9a66bc76f6
#
_cell.length_a   1.000
_cell.length_b   1.000
_cell.length_c   1.000
_cell.angle_alpha   90.00
_cell.angle_beta   90.00
_cell.angle_gamma   90.00
#
_symmetry.space_group_name_H-M   'P 1'
#
loop_
_entity.id
_entity.type
_entity.pdbx_description
1 polymer ?
#
loop_
_entity_poly.entity_id
_entity_poly.type
_entity_poly.pdbx_seq_one_letter_code
_entity_poly.pdbx_strand_id
1 'polypeptide(L)'
;MAISSNLTLEILDKPFLLEKRIELLMAIKKTGSINKAAKEVPMSYKAAWEAVEIMNNLSTTPIVLRKIGGVDGGGTTLTKYGENLLSTYFLLKEEQKKFIENLNRITDINTGSLRTIRRLSMQISARNQIIGIVEKVSLGAVNAEIEIKLKSGNKIVSIITNTSVENLGLKVGDEVVAVIKSSNVLLSTQSSLKLSARNSLKGSIEDINLGAVNAEVVINIGNADKIVSIVTVNSVKNMNLQVGTKVDAVIKASDIIIGR
;
A
#
# COMPACT_ATOMS: atom_id res chain seq x y z
N MET A 1 -15.49 -5.41 15.78
CA MET A 1 -15.07 -4.00 15.91
C MET A 1 -14.46 -3.57 14.59
N ALA A 2 -14.74 -2.34 14.09
CA ALA A 2 -14.22 -1.85 12.82
C ALA A 2 -13.60 -0.47 13.00
N ILE A 3 -12.54 -0.18 12.23
CA ILE A 3 -11.92 1.13 12.16
C ILE A 3 -12.73 1.98 11.17
N SER A 4 -13.07 3.20 11.56
CA SER A 4 -13.71 4.19 10.69
C SER A 4 -13.03 5.54 10.87
N SER A 5 -13.09 6.40 9.85
CA SER A 5 -12.60 7.77 9.93
C SER A 5 -13.38 8.67 9.00
N ASN A 6 -13.48 9.96 9.32
CA ASN A 6 -14.12 10.98 8.51
C ASN A 6 -13.06 11.85 7.83
N LEU A 7 -13.26 12.17 6.54
CA LEU A 7 -12.42 13.09 5.80
C LEU A 7 -12.87 14.53 6.05
N THR A 8 -11.95 15.37 6.48
CA THR A 8 -12.14 16.83 6.58
C THR A 8 -11.00 17.50 5.84
N LEU A 9 -11.30 18.47 4.97
CA LEU A 9 -10.28 19.34 4.38
C LEU A 9 -10.26 20.67 5.13
N GLU A 10 -9.06 21.16 5.41
CA GLU A 10 -8.83 22.37 6.18
C GLU A 10 -8.05 23.40 5.35
N ILE A 11 -8.28 24.68 5.60
CA ILE A 11 -7.50 25.80 5.06
C ILE A 11 -7.09 26.67 6.24
N LEU A 12 -5.80 26.93 6.40
CA LEU A 12 -5.24 27.73 7.50
C LEU A 12 -5.73 27.24 8.88
N ASP A 13 -5.66 25.93 9.10
CA ASP A 13 -6.12 25.25 10.32
C ASP A 13 -7.62 25.45 10.65
N LYS A 14 -8.41 25.84 9.65
CA LYS A 14 -9.87 25.99 9.80
C LYS A 14 -10.60 24.94 8.96
N PRO A 15 -11.62 24.27 9.54
CA PRO A 15 -12.44 23.31 8.80
C PRO A 15 -13.09 23.96 7.57
N PHE A 16 -12.70 23.48 6.39
CA PHE A 16 -13.14 24.01 5.11
C PHE A 16 -14.24 23.15 4.48
N LEU A 17 -13.93 21.89 4.16
CA LEU A 17 -14.87 20.93 3.61
C LEU A 17 -15.12 19.81 4.61
N LEU A 18 -16.23 19.91 5.33
CA LEU A 18 -16.82 18.89 6.17
C LEU A 18 -17.87 18.11 5.37
N GLU A 19 -18.21 16.89 5.77
CA GLU A 19 -19.20 16.06 5.09
C GLU A 19 -20.53 16.80 4.83
N LYS A 20 -21.10 17.46 5.84
CA LYS A 20 -22.32 18.27 5.67
C LYS A 20 -22.19 19.43 4.68
N ARG A 21 -21.01 20.04 4.56
CA ARG A 21 -20.76 21.08 3.55
C ARG A 21 -20.67 20.51 2.15
N ILE A 22 -20.11 19.34 2.01
CA ILE A 22 -20.08 18.59 0.73
C ILE A 22 -21.49 18.22 0.29
N GLU A 23 -22.31 17.68 1.20
CA GLU A 23 -23.73 17.39 0.93
C GLU A 23 -24.47 18.65 0.49
N LEU A 24 -24.25 19.78 1.18
CA LEU A 24 -24.84 21.07 0.81
C LEU A 24 -24.41 21.51 -0.61
N LEU A 25 -23.13 21.42 -0.96
CA LEU A 25 -22.66 21.78 -2.29
C LEU A 25 -23.27 20.88 -3.38
N MET A 26 -23.41 19.58 -3.12
CA MET A 26 -24.10 18.66 -4.03
C MET A 26 -25.57 19.01 -4.21
N ALA A 27 -26.25 19.31 -3.11
CA ALA A 27 -27.65 19.72 -3.14
C ALA A 27 -27.85 21.09 -3.86
N ILE A 28 -26.90 22.03 -3.71
CA ILE A 28 -26.89 23.29 -4.47
C ILE A 28 -26.70 23.01 -5.96
N LYS A 29 -25.76 22.15 -6.33
CA LYS A 29 -25.53 21.76 -7.74
C LYS A 29 -26.80 21.17 -8.37
N LYS A 30 -27.53 20.34 -7.62
CA LYS A 30 -28.77 19.69 -8.06
C LYS A 30 -29.95 20.63 -8.14
N THR A 31 -30.16 21.49 -7.12
CA THR A 31 -31.39 22.27 -6.95
C THR A 31 -31.30 23.68 -7.49
N GLY A 32 -30.08 24.21 -7.70
CA GLY A 32 -29.88 25.60 -8.10
C GLY A 32 -30.28 26.65 -7.03
N SER A 33 -30.45 26.23 -5.75
CA SER A 33 -30.96 27.10 -4.69
C SER A 33 -30.49 26.68 -3.30
N ILE A 34 -29.91 27.61 -2.53
CA ILE A 34 -29.51 27.34 -1.13
C ILE A 34 -30.72 26.93 -0.27
N ASN A 35 -31.90 27.56 -0.47
CA ASN A 35 -33.10 27.24 0.29
C ASN A 35 -33.58 25.80 0.02
N LYS A 36 -33.61 25.38 -1.24
CA LYS A 36 -33.97 24.01 -1.60
C LYS A 36 -32.91 23.01 -1.12
N ALA A 37 -31.64 23.34 -1.27
CA ALA A 37 -30.52 22.52 -0.82
C ALA A 37 -30.53 22.32 0.71
N ALA A 38 -30.80 23.36 1.49
CA ALA A 38 -30.93 23.29 2.94
C ALA A 38 -32.03 22.33 3.42
N LYS A 39 -33.09 22.14 2.61
CA LYS A 39 -34.16 21.17 2.90
C LYS A 39 -33.75 19.72 2.58
N GLU A 40 -32.89 19.51 1.57
CA GLU A 40 -32.38 18.18 1.24
C GLU A 40 -31.31 17.73 2.25
N VAL A 41 -30.47 18.65 2.72
CA VAL A 41 -29.48 18.40 3.78
C VAL A 41 -30.11 18.96 5.07
N PRO A 42 -30.40 18.11 6.09
CA PRO A 42 -31.18 18.55 7.26
C PRO A 42 -30.47 19.67 8.06
N MET A 43 -30.59 20.90 7.57
CA MET A 43 -30.04 22.12 8.15
C MET A 43 -30.99 23.34 7.92
N SER A 44 -30.88 24.35 8.79
CA SER A 44 -31.64 25.59 8.58
C SER A 44 -31.08 26.36 7.37
N TYR A 45 -31.92 27.16 6.73
CA TYR A 45 -31.49 28.08 5.66
C TYR A 45 -30.36 29.01 6.12
N LYS A 46 -30.42 29.52 7.36
CA LYS A 46 -29.37 30.36 7.94
C LYS A 46 -28.03 29.61 8.01
N ALA A 47 -28.04 28.38 8.53
CA ALA A 47 -26.83 27.56 8.61
C ALA A 47 -26.25 27.21 7.23
N ALA A 48 -27.11 26.93 6.24
CA ALA A 48 -26.69 26.68 4.87
C ALA A 48 -26.05 27.92 4.23
N TRP A 49 -26.66 29.09 4.48
CA TRP A 49 -26.14 30.36 4.00
C TRP A 49 -24.79 30.70 4.62
N GLU A 50 -24.65 30.58 5.94
CA GLU A 50 -23.39 30.79 6.68
C GLU A 50 -22.30 29.80 6.22
N ALA A 51 -22.66 28.55 5.99
CA ALA A 51 -21.71 27.54 5.48
C ALA A 51 -21.15 27.93 4.09
N VAL A 52 -21.98 28.42 3.18
CA VAL A 52 -21.56 28.91 1.87
C VAL A 52 -20.63 30.12 2.00
N GLU A 53 -20.98 31.09 2.87
CA GLU A 53 -20.15 32.26 3.12
C GLU A 53 -18.77 31.87 3.70
N ILE A 54 -18.74 30.99 4.68
CA ILE A 54 -17.49 30.53 5.27
C ILE A 54 -16.61 29.85 4.20
N MET A 55 -17.18 28.98 3.36
CA MET A 55 -16.45 28.31 2.29
C MET A 55 -15.90 29.31 1.26
N ASN A 56 -16.72 30.28 0.83
CA ASN A 56 -16.28 31.30 -0.11
C ASN A 56 -15.19 32.22 0.47
N ASN A 57 -15.27 32.57 1.75
CA ASN A 57 -14.33 33.46 2.42
C ASN A 57 -12.98 32.78 2.73
N LEU A 58 -12.98 31.46 2.96
CA LEU A 58 -11.74 30.69 3.17
C LEU A 58 -11.04 30.36 1.86
N SER A 59 -11.75 30.35 0.76
CA SER A 59 -11.23 29.99 -0.56
C SER A 59 -10.67 31.22 -1.30
N THR A 60 -9.59 31.01 -2.05
CA THR A 60 -9.03 32.06 -2.94
C THR A 60 -9.93 32.38 -4.13
N THR A 61 -10.84 31.48 -4.48
CA THR A 61 -11.80 31.63 -5.57
C THR A 61 -13.17 31.21 -5.06
N PRO A 62 -14.24 31.96 -5.33
CA PRO A 62 -15.60 31.59 -4.88
C PRO A 62 -15.97 30.19 -5.35
N ILE A 63 -16.51 29.39 -4.43
CA ILE A 63 -17.00 28.04 -4.70
C ILE A 63 -18.43 28.09 -5.25
N VAL A 64 -19.22 29.02 -4.72
CA VAL A 64 -20.64 29.20 -5.03
C VAL A 64 -20.87 30.63 -5.47
N LEU A 65 -21.53 30.80 -6.60
CA LEU A 65 -22.01 32.11 -7.08
C LEU A 65 -23.51 32.21 -6.95
N ARG A 66 -23.95 33.40 -6.60
CA ARG A 66 -25.37 33.77 -6.54
C ARG A 66 -25.72 34.72 -7.68
N LYS A 67 -26.78 34.44 -8.39
CA LYS A 67 -27.41 35.40 -9.31
C LYS A 67 -28.50 36.11 -8.59
N ILE A 68 -28.41 37.44 -8.49
CA ILE A 68 -29.47 38.28 -7.95
C ILE A 68 -30.67 38.22 -8.91
N GLY A 69 -31.89 38.04 -8.36
CA GLY A 69 -33.09 37.81 -9.15
C GLY A 69 -33.43 38.95 -10.10
N GLY A 70 -33.70 38.60 -11.36
CA GLY A 70 -34.42 39.37 -12.36
C GLY A 70 -35.73 38.68 -12.69
N VAL A 71 -36.35 38.97 -13.84
CA VAL A 71 -37.63 38.41 -14.32
C VAL A 71 -37.64 36.86 -14.31
N ASP A 72 -36.47 36.20 -14.38
CA ASP A 72 -36.29 34.72 -14.35
C ASP A 72 -35.91 34.15 -12.98
N GLY A 73 -35.96 34.92 -11.90
CA GLY A 73 -35.62 34.48 -10.54
C GLY A 73 -34.14 34.35 -10.27
N GLY A 74 -33.74 34.57 -8.99
CA GLY A 74 -32.35 34.38 -8.54
C GLY A 74 -31.97 32.89 -8.39
N GLY A 75 -30.75 32.53 -8.75
CA GLY A 75 -30.23 31.18 -8.65
C GLY A 75 -28.87 31.11 -7.91
N THR A 76 -28.52 29.93 -7.49
CA THR A 76 -27.21 29.63 -6.87
C THR A 76 -26.54 28.49 -7.64
N THR A 77 -25.31 28.68 -8.10
CA THR A 77 -24.59 27.70 -8.88
C THR A 77 -23.19 27.49 -8.33
N LEU A 78 -22.68 26.30 -8.46
CA LEU A 78 -21.25 26.06 -8.24
C LEU A 78 -20.42 26.70 -9.35
N THR A 79 -19.26 27.22 -8.98
CA THR A 79 -18.23 27.60 -9.94
C THR A 79 -17.51 26.36 -10.48
N LYS A 80 -16.73 26.50 -11.54
CA LYS A 80 -15.84 25.44 -12.01
C LYS A 80 -14.85 25.00 -10.94
N TYR A 81 -14.36 25.95 -10.15
CA TYR A 81 -13.51 25.66 -8.99
C TYR A 81 -14.24 24.83 -7.93
N GLY A 82 -15.47 25.16 -7.60
CA GLY A 82 -16.30 24.38 -6.67
C GLY A 82 -16.58 22.96 -7.17
N GLU A 83 -16.82 22.77 -8.47
CA GLU A 83 -16.97 21.44 -9.06
C GLU A 83 -15.69 20.62 -8.98
N ASN A 84 -14.53 21.22 -9.27
CA ASN A 84 -13.24 20.57 -9.15
C ASN A 84 -12.95 20.16 -7.70
N LEU A 85 -13.27 21.02 -6.71
CA LEU A 85 -13.15 20.71 -5.28
C LEU A 85 -13.99 19.51 -4.87
N LEU A 86 -15.25 19.44 -5.32
CA LEU A 86 -16.10 18.27 -5.08
C LEU A 86 -15.49 16.99 -5.66
N SER A 87 -15.02 17.04 -6.90
CA SER A 87 -14.40 15.89 -7.55
C SER A 87 -13.15 15.42 -6.79
N THR A 88 -12.30 16.37 -6.36
CA THR A 88 -11.12 16.08 -5.56
C THR A 88 -11.48 15.48 -4.20
N TYR A 89 -12.50 16.02 -3.52
CA TYR A 89 -12.95 15.46 -2.25
C TYR A 89 -13.42 14.01 -2.39
N PHE A 90 -14.20 13.69 -3.41
CA PHE A 90 -14.66 12.31 -3.63
C PHE A 90 -13.52 11.36 -3.97
N LEU A 91 -12.54 11.81 -4.75
CA LEU A 91 -11.34 11.02 -5.03
C LEU A 91 -10.58 10.70 -3.73
N LEU A 92 -10.34 11.72 -2.89
CA LEU A 92 -9.66 11.55 -1.60
C LEU A 92 -10.48 10.66 -0.64
N LYS A 93 -11.80 10.80 -0.62
CA LYS A 93 -12.69 9.96 0.20
C LYS A 93 -12.63 8.50 -0.23
N GLU A 94 -12.54 8.22 -1.53
CA GLU A 94 -12.38 6.87 -2.06
C GLU A 94 -11.02 6.24 -1.68
N GLU A 95 -9.94 7.02 -1.79
CA GLU A 95 -8.61 6.55 -1.37
C GLU A 95 -8.53 6.33 0.15
N GLN A 96 -9.12 7.22 0.94
CA GLN A 96 -9.26 7.04 2.38
C GLN A 96 -10.03 5.76 2.72
N LYS A 97 -11.15 5.50 2.03
CA LYS A 97 -11.95 4.28 2.22
C LYS A 97 -11.12 3.03 1.97
N LYS A 98 -10.40 2.96 0.85
CA LYS A 98 -9.50 1.85 0.54
C LYS A 98 -8.43 1.65 1.62
N PHE A 99 -7.86 2.74 2.13
CA PHE A 99 -6.90 2.71 3.22
C PHE A 99 -7.50 2.11 4.50
N ILE A 100 -8.70 2.57 4.91
CA ILE A 100 -9.40 2.06 6.10
C ILE A 100 -9.83 0.60 5.93
N GLU A 101 -10.28 0.18 4.74
CA GLU A 101 -10.60 -1.21 4.44
C GLU A 101 -9.36 -2.10 4.56
N ASN A 102 -8.21 -1.63 4.07
CA ASN A 102 -6.94 -2.32 4.26
C ASN A 102 -6.56 -2.43 5.74
N LEU A 103 -6.70 -1.36 6.52
CA LEU A 103 -6.49 -1.38 7.97
C LEU A 103 -7.38 -2.41 8.66
N ASN A 104 -8.67 -2.42 8.35
CA ASN A 104 -9.62 -3.38 8.92
C ASN A 104 -9.27 -4.84 8.59
N ARG A 105 -8.77 -5.09 7.36
CA ARG A 105 -8.40 -6.44 6.92
C ARG A 105 -7.19 -7.01 7.65
N ILE A 106 -6.25 -6.16 8.06
CA ILE A 106 -4.96 -6.58 8.64
C ILE A 106 -4.90 -6.42 10.17
N THR A 107 -5.88 -5.72 10.75
CA THR A 107 -5.94 -5.49 12.20
C THR A 107 -6.84 -6.53 12.85
N ASP A 108 -6.24 -7.46 13.60
CA ASP A 108 -7.00 -8.33 14.50
C ASP A 108 -7.27 -7.59 15.82
N ILE A 109 -8.43 -6.93 15.87
CA ILE A 109 -8.85 -6.14 17.04
C ILE A 109 -9.25 -7.04 18.23
N ASN A 110 -9.52 -8.31 17.98
CA ASN A 110 -9.95 -9.24 19.05
C ASN A 110 -8.82 -9.58 20.02
N THR A 111 -7.56 -9.49 19.58
CA THR A 111 -6.39 -9.77 20.43
C THR A 111 -5.82 -8.51 21.09
N GLY A 112 -6.35 -7.33 20.82
CA GLY A 112 -5.80 -6.04 21.31
C GLY A 112 -4.39 -5.73 20.77
N SER A 113 -3.92 -6.48 19.78
CA SER A 113 -2.57 -6.39 19.25
C SER A 113 -2.58 -5.68 17.88
N LEU A 114 -1.96 -4.51 17.79
CA LEU A 114 -1.71 -3.76 16.54
C LEU A 114 -0.54 -4.36 15.73
N ARG A 115 -0.40 -5.68 15.74
CA ARG A 115 0.79 -6.37 15.23
C ARG A 115 1.04 -6.26 13.73
N THR A 116 0.22 -5.54 12.93
CA THR A 116 0.36 -5.71 11.49
C THR A 116 0.14 -4.45 10.63
N ILE A 117 0.39 -3.26 11.15
CA ILE A 117 0.27 -2.02 10.35
C ILE A 117 1.29 -1.96 9.18
N ARG A 118 2.39 -2.70 9.25
CA ARG A 118 3.48 -2.64 8.25
C ARG A 118 3.26 -3.42 6.94
N ARG A 119 2.23 -4.27 6.82
CA ARG A 119 1.87 -4.95 5.55
C ARG A 119 1.10 -4.08 4.56
N LEU A 120 0.87 -2.81 4.91
CA LEU A 120 -0.09 -1.94 4.22
C LEU A 120 0.35 -1.37 2.89
N SER A 121 1.65 -1.27 2.61
CA SER A 121 2.11 -0.35 1.58
C SER A 121 2.59 -0.98 0.28
N MET A 122 2.74 -2.30 0.19
CA MET A 122 3.29 -2.89 -1.02
C MET A 122 2.34 -3.89 -1.69
N GLN A 123 1.44 -3.39 -2.55
CA GLN A 123 0.76 -4.23 -3.55
C GLN A 123 1.69 -4.41 -4.75
N ILE A 124 2.58 -5.38 -4.67
CA ILE A 124 3.46 -5.77 -5.77
C ILE A 124 3.18 -7.21 -6.17
N SER A 125 3.36 -7.51 -7.45
CA SER A 125 3.11 -8.84 -8.01
C SER A 125 4.17 -9.88 -7.66
N ALA A 126 5.20 -9.51 -6.89
CA ALA A 126 6.24 -10.45 -6.46
C ALA A 126 5.68 -11.46 -5.44
N ARG A 127 5.86 -12.75 -5.73
CA ARG A 127 5.38 -13.86 -4.88
C ARG A 127 6.11 -13.95 -3.55
N ASN A 128 7.41 -13.62 -3.53
CA ASN A 128 8.22 -13.64 -2.32
C ASN A 128 8.32 -12.25 -1.73
N GLN A 129 7.71 -12.08 -0.58
CA GLN A 129 7.76 -10.89 0.28
C GLN A 129 8.01 -11.38 1.70
N ILE A 130 9.26 -11.33 2.13
CA ILE A 130 9.69 -11.92 3.40
C ILE A 130 10.10 -10.81 4.35
N ILE A 131 9.48 -10.77 5.53
CA ILE A 131 9.80 -9.78 6.56
C ILE A 131 11.03 -10.22 7.33
N GLY A 132 11.95 -9.28 7.55
CA GLY A 132 13.13 -9.49 8.39
C GLY A 132 13.61 -8.22 9.06
N ILE A 133 14.62 -8.38 9.90
CA ILE A 133 15.25 -7.27 10.63
C ILE A 133 16.65 -7.04 10.04
N VAL A 134 17.00 -5.80 9.75
CA VAL A 134 18.34 -5.42 9.30
C VAL A 134 19.32 -5.67 10.43
N GLU A 135 20.25 -6.61 10.23
CA GLU A 135 21.34 -6.90 11.20
C GLU A 135 22.60 -6.10 10.90
N LYS A 136 22.85 -5.79 9.61
CA LYS A 136 24.07 -5.09 9.21
C LYS A 136 23.83 -4.27 7.94
N VAL A 137 24.45 -3.08 7.89
CA VAL A 137 24.55 -2.21 6.71
C VAL A 137 26.02 -1.97 6.45
N SER A 138 26.53 -2.42 5.32
CA SER A 138 27.94 -2.24 4.93
C SER A 138 27.99 -1.39 3.67
N LEU A 139 28.38 -0.12 3.81
CA LEU A 139 28.50 0.82 2.69
C LEU A 139 29.79 0.53 1.89
N GLY A 140 29.67 0.41 0.58
CA GLY A 140 30.78 0.42 -0.36
C GLY A 140 30.88 1.77 -1.08
N ALA A 141 31.68 1.83 -2.15
CA ALA A 141 31.84 3.07 -2.92
C ALA A 141 30.56 3.52 -3.65
N VAL A 142 29.75 2.58 -4.16
CA VAL A 142 28.52 2.84 -4.94
C VAL A 142 27.33 2.10 -4.37
N ASN A 143 27.54 0.86 -3.93
CA ASN A 143 26.50 -0.04 -3.43
C ASN A 143 26.75 -0.40 -1.96
N ALA A 144 25.69 -0.74 -1.27
CA ALA A 144 25.71 -1.26 0.09
C ALA A 144 25.26 -2.72 0.12
N GLU A 145 25.88 -3.50 1.00
CA GLU A 145 25.43 -4.84 1.37
C GLU A 145 24.57 -4.74 2.63
N ILE A 146 23.35 -5.27 2.58
CA ILE A 146 22.38 -5.27 3.67
C ILE A 146 22.14 -6.70 4.11
N GLU A 147 22.49 -7.04 5.35
CA GLU A 147 22.18 -8.34 5.95
C GLU A 147 20.86 -8.25 6.69
N ILE A 148 19.92 -9.13 6.37
CA ILE A 148 18.56 -9.18 6.92
C ILE A 148 18.37 -10.54 7.59
N LYS A 149 17.99 -10.54 8.86
CA LYS A 149 17.62 -11.75 9.62
C LYS A 149 16.14 -12.02 9.49
N LEU A 150 15.80 -13.22 9.04
CA LEU A 150 14.43 -13.70 8.90
C LEU A 150 13.90 -14.31 10.21
N LYS A 151 12.57 -14.50 10.29
CA LYS A 151 11.93 -15.20 11.42
C LYS A 151 12.38 -16.66 11.53
N SER A 152 12.69 -17.29 10.42
CA SER A 152 13.27 -18.65 10.36
C SER A 152 14.65 -18.77 11.00
N GLY A 153 15.30 -17.64 11.34
CA GLY A 153 16.69 -17.60 11.77
C GLY A 153 17.69 -17.54 10.61
N ASN A 154 17.23 -17.76 9.38
CA ASN A 154 18.05 -17.60 8.18
C ASN A 154 18.44 -16.14 7.98
N LYS A 155 19.56 -15.92 7.27
CA LYS A 155 20.00 -14.59 6.86
C LYS A 155 19.89 -14.45 5.35
N ILE A 156 19.44 -13.28 4.91
CA ILE A 156 19.43 -12.86 3.51
C ILE A 156 20.35 -11.66 3.35
N VAL A 157 21.11 -11.64 2.27
CA VAL A 157 21.97 -10.53 1.89
C VAL A 157 21.41 -9.89 0.63
N SER A 158 21.15 -8.59 0.67
CA SER A 158 20.77 -7.79 -0.49
C SER A 158 21.88 -6.77 -0.82
N ILE A 159 22.04 -6.47 -2.10
CA ILE A 159 22.92 -5.40 -2.58
C ILE A 159 22.04 -4.34 -3.25
N ILE A 160 22.06 -3.15 -2.67
CA ILE A 160 21.32 -1.96 -3.19
C ILE A 160 22.28 -0.77 -3.31
N THR A 161 21.89 0.31 -3.98
CA THR A 161 22.72 1.52 -4.07
C THR A 161 22.78 2.26 -2.73
N ASN A 162 23.87 3.00 -2.48
CA ASN A 162 23.98 3.85 -1.30
C ASN A 162 22.84 4.88 -1.25
N THR A 163 22.47 5.45 -2.40
CA THR A 163 21.31 6.36 -2.52
C THR A 163 20.01 5.68 -2.07
N SER A 164 19.82 4.39 -2.37
CA SER A 164 18.64 3.65 -1.88
C SER A 164 18.65 3.48 -0.38
N VAL A 165 19.82 3.26 0.24
CA VAL A 165 19.97 3.19 1.70
C VAL A 165 19.55 4.51 2.34
N GLU A 166 20.01 5.64 1.77
CA GLU A 166 19.70 7.00 2.24
C GLU A 166 18.19 7.30 2.09
N ASN A 167 17.62 7.06 0.89
CA ASN A 167 16.21 7.33 0.61
C ASN A 167 15.26 6.50 1.49
N LEU A 168 15.61 5.25 1.78
CA LEU A 168 14.86 4.39 2.69
C LEU A 168 15.17 4.67 4.16
N GLY A 169 16.23 5.45 4.45
CA GLY A 169 16.69 5.73 5.80
C GLY A 169 17.02 4.46 6.59
N LEU A 170 17.62 3.44 5.93
CA LEU A 170 17.85 2.12 6.51
C LEU A 170 18.90 2.16 7.63
N LYS A 171 18.54 1.52 8.76
CA LYS A 171 19.42 1.39 9.94
C LYS A 171 19.35 -0.04 10.48
N VAL A 172 20.39 -0.44 11.20
CA VAL A 172 20.39 -1.70 11.96
C VAL A 172 19.22 -1.67 12.96
N GLY A 173 18.48 -2.78 13.02
CA GLY A 173 17.27 -2.92 13.83
C GLY A 173 15.95 -2.59 13.10
N ASP A 174 16.02 -1.99 11.90
CA ASP A 174 14.81 -1.72 11.12
C ASP A 174 14.17 -3.01 10.61
N GLU A 175 12.85 -3.06 10.67
CA GLU A 175 12.07 -4.10 10.00
C GLU A 175 11.89 -3.73 8.53
N VAL A 176 12.20 -4.67 7.65
CA VAL A 176 12.13 -4.49 6.19
C VAL A 176 11.46 -5.70 5.54
N VAL A 177 11.02 -5.49 4.30
CA VAL A 177 10.51 -6.57 3.44
C VAL A 177 11.53 -6.86 2.36
N ALA A 178 12.05 -8.09 2.33
CA ALA A 178 12.83 -8.60 1.21
C ALA A 178 11.88 -9.09 0.11
N VAL A 179 11.94 -8.46 -1.05
CA VAL A 179 11.09 -8.74 -2.20
C VAL A 179 11.91 -9.44 -3.27
N ILE A 180 11.45 -10.63 -3.69
CA ILE A 180 12.19 -11.46 -4.64
C ILE A 180 11.22 -11.99 -5.70
N LYS A 181 11.55 -11.78 -6.97
CA LYS A 181 10.79 -12.36 -8.07
C LYS A 181 10.98 -13.89 -8.07
N SER A 182 9.90 -14.65 -8.11
CA SER A 182 9.95 -16.12 -8.03
C SER A 182 10.76 -16.79 -9.15
N SER A 183 10.83 -16.15 -10.33
CA SER A 183 11.69 -16.64 -11.43
C SER A 183 13.19 -16.42 -11.19
N ASN A 184 13.58 -15.61 -10.21
CA ASN A 184 14.99 -15.37 -9.86
C ASN A 184 15.48 -16.29 -8.72
N VAL A 185 14.61 -17.17 -8.24
CA VAL A 185 14.94 -18.20 -7.25
C VAL A 185 15.34 -19.46 -7.99
N LEU A 186 16.60 -19.83 -7.90
CA LEU A 186 17.12 -21.11 -8.42
C LEU A 186 16.98 -22.20 -7.36
N LEU A 187 16.86 -23.45 -7.79
CA LEU A 187 16.81 -24.60 -6.89
C LEU A 187 18.04 -25.47 -7.10
N SER A 188 18.59 -25.98 -6.00
CA SER A 188 19.62 -27.01 -6.02
C SER A 188 19.27 -28.16 -5.07
N THR A 189 19.43 -29.36 -5.52
CA THR A 189 19.36 -30.58 -4.68
C THR A 189 20.74 -30.98 -4.09
N GLN A 190 21.80 -30.25 -4.47
CA GLN A 190 23.18 -30.46 -3.98
C GLN A 190 23.57 -29.33 -3.04
N SER A 191 23.76 -29.65 -1.77
CA SER A 191 24.02 -28.67 -0.69
C SER A 191 25.45 -28.12 -0.63
N SER A 192 26.32 -28.43 -1.59
CA SER A 192 27.75 -28.02 -1.56
C SER A 192 28.24 -27.32 -2.83
N LEU A 193 27.31 -26.80 -3.66
CA LEU A 193 27.69 -26.07 -4.86
C LEU A 193 28.30 -24.70 -4.49
N LYS A 194 29.54 -24.46 -4.97
CA LYS A 194 30.15 -23.12 -4.90
C LYS A 194 29.56 -22.25 -6.02
N LEU A 195 28.67 -21.39 -5.67
CA LEU A 195 27.99 -20.46 -6.58
C LEU A 195 28.37 -19.01 -6.25
N SER A 196 28.33 -18.13 -7.24
CA SER A 196 28.50 -16.70 -7.04
C SER A 196 27.22 -16.02 -6.43
N ALA A 197 26.19 -16.78 -6.14
CA ALA A 197 25.02 -16.31 -5.44
C ALA A 197 25.28 -16.26 -3.93
N ARG A 198 25.01 -15.12 -3.31
CA ARG A 198 25.30 -14.87 -1.89
C ARG A 198 24.32 -15.58 -0.95
N ASN A 199 23.08 -15.81 -1.43
CA ASN A 199 22.02 -16.42 -0.63
C ASN A 199 21.78 -17.86 -1.07
N SER A 200 21.88 -18.79 -0.11
CA SER A 200 21.50 -20.19 -0.25
C SER A 200 20.71 -20.58 1.02
N LEU A 201 19.40 -20.73 0.85
CA LEU A 201 18.48 -20.99 1.95
C LEU A 201 18.04 -22.44 1.90
N LYS A 202 18.44 -23.21 2.90
CA LYS A 202 18.08 -24.62 3.02
C LYS A 202 16.61 -24.77 3.38
N GLY A 203 15.92 -25.65 2.67
CA GLY A 203 14.50 -25.90 2.92
C GLY A 203 14.07 -27.27 2.42
N SER A 204 12.77 -27.50 2.53
CA SER A 204 12.09 -28.67 1.96
C SER A 204 10.89 -28.22 1.13
N ILE A 205 10.67 -28.90 0.02
CA ILE A 205 9.51 -28.63 -0.83
C ILE A 205 8.23 -28.98 -0.07
N GLU A 206 7.35 -28.00 0.05
CA GLU A 206 6.04 -28.14 0.71
C GLU A 206 4.93 -28.41 -0.31
N ASP A 207 5.03 -27.80 -1.51
CA ASP A 207 4.02 -27.94 -2.56
C ASP A 207 4.65 -27.74 -3.95
N ILE A 208 4.07 -28.38 -4.97
CA ILE A 208 4.44 -28.24 -6.38
C ILE A 208 3.17 -28.15 -7.23
N ASN A 209 2.96 -26.99 -7.83
CA ASN A 209 1.85 -26.74 -8.76
C ASN A 209 2.37 -26.80 -10.21
N LEU A 210 2.03 -27.86 -10.93
CA LEU A 210 2.46 -28.08 -12.32
C LEU A 210 1.53 -27.33 -13.28
N GLY A 211 2.09 -26.44 -14.09
CA GLY A 211 1.44 -25.86 -15.26
C GLY A 211 1.82 -26.58 -16.55
N ALA A 212 1.49 -26.02 -17.70
CA ALA A 212 1.81 -26.61 -19.00
C ALA A 212 3.32 -26.54 -19.33
N VAL A 213 4.01 -25.44 -18.96
CA VAL A 213 5.41 -25.17 -19.28
C VAL A 213 6.24 -24.98 -18.01
N ASN A 214 5.70 -24.26 -17.04
CA ASN A 214 6.35 -23.92 -15.79
C ASN A 214 5.64 -24.58 -14.60
N ALA A 215 6.38 -24.76 -13.52
CA ALA A 215 5.90 -25.22 -12.24
C ALA A 215 6.18 -24.18 -11.16
N GLU A 216 5.24 -23.98 -10.25
CA GLU A 216 5.45 -23.24 -9.02
C GLU A 216 5.87 -24.23 -7.93
N VAL A 217 7.01 -24.01 -7.31
CA VAL A 217 7.55 -24.83 -6.22
C VAL A 217 7.59 -23.98 -4.96
N VAL A 218 6.88 -24.43 -3.92
CA VAL A 218 6.83 -23.77 -2.61
C VAL A 218 7.81 -24.48 -1.67
N ILE A 219 8.77 -23.73 -1.12
CA ILE A 219 9.82 -24.24 -0.25
C ILE A 219 9.59 -23.66 1.16
N ASN A 220 9.50 -24.53 2.15
CA ASN A 220 9.50 -24.17 3.56
C ASN A 220 10.96 -24.06 4.05
N ILE A 221 11.36 -22.88 4.51
CA ILE A 221 12.70 -22.58 5.01
C ILE A 221 12.76 -22.45 6.55
N GLY A 222 11.68 -22.85 7.24
CA GLY A 222 11.59 -22.87 8.70
C GLY A 222 10.70 -21.73 9.26
N ASN A 223 10.14 -21.95 10.47
CA ASN A 223 9.33 -20.98 11.23
C ASN A 223 8.27 -20.24 10.41
N ALA A 224 7.56 -20.99 9.55
CA ALA A 224 6.54 -20.49 8.63
C ALA A 224 7.05 -19.52 7.53
N ASP A 225 8.35 -19.28 7.40
CA ASP A 225 8.90 -18.58 6.25
C ASP A 225 8.92 -19.54 5.03
N LYS A 226 8.42 -19.05 3.91
CA LYS A 226 8.34 -19.80 2.65
C LYS A 226 8.96 -19.00 1.51
N ILE A 227 9.53 -19.72 0.55
CA ILE A 227 10.02 -19.18 -0.71
C ILE A 227 9.35 -19.91 -1.87
N VAL A 228 8.90 -19.15 -2.84
CA VAL A 228 8.31 -19.65 -4.08
C VAL A 228 9.33 -19.52 -5.20
N SER A 229 9.56 -20.61 -5.92
CA SER A 229 10.36 -20.63 -7.14
C SER A 229 9.49 -21.02 -8.34
N ILE A 230 9.66 -20.34 -9.46
CA ILE A 230 9.08 -20.73 -10.76
C ILE A 230 10.17 -21.33 -11.61
N VAL A 231 10.05 -22.64 -11.87
CA VAL A 231 10.98 -23.41 -12.70
C VAL A 231 10.24 -24.06 -13.86
N THR A 232 10.95 -24.62 -14.83
CA THR A 232 10.30 -25.38 -15.92
C THR A 232 9.81 -26.74 -15.41
N VAL A 233 8.75 -27.27 -16.00
CA VAL A 233 8.28 -28.65 -15.71
C VAL A 233 9.39 -29.66 -15.97
N ASN A 234 10.22 -29.44 -17.01
CA ASN A 234 11.38 -30.30 -17.28
C ASN A 234 12.43 -30.25 -16.16
N SER A 235 12.65 -29.11 -15.54
CA SER A 235 13.55 -29.01 -14.37
C SER A 235 13.01 -29.82 -13.19
N VAL A 236 11.71 -29.76 -12.92
CA VAL A 236 11.08 -30.57 -11.87
C VAL A 236 11.31 -32.07 -12.12
N LYS A 237 11.13 -32.52 -13.37
CA LYS A 237 11.35 -33.91 -13.76
C LYS A 237 12.82 -34.32 -13.67
N ASN A 238 13.74 -33.54 -14.26
CA ASN A 238 15.16 -33.85 -14.30
C ASN A 238 15.81 -33.87 -12.92
N MET A 239 15.35 -33.04 -12.01
CA MET A 239 15.81 -32.98 -10.63
C MET A 239 15.01 -33.91 -9.69
N ASN A 240 14.03 -34.66 -10.18
CA ASN A 240 13.14 -35.54 -9.40
C ASN A 240 12.53 -34.79 -8.17
N LEU A 241 12.08 -33.54 -8.37
CA LEU A 241 11.53 -32.75 -7.28
C LEU A 241 10.15 -33.27 -6.88
N GLN A 242 9.95 -33.53 -5.60
CA GLN A 242 8.71 -33.99 -4.99
C GLN A 242 8.50 -33.26 -3.66
N VAL A 243 7.27 -33.27 -3.15
CA VAL A 243 6.98 -32.79 -1.79
C VAL A 243 7.84 -33.55 -0.79
N GLY A 244 8.50 -32.83 0.11
CA GLY A 244 9.47 -33.36 1.09
C GLY A 244 10.93 -33.38 0.59
N THR A 245 11.21 -33.20 -0.71
CA THR A 245 12.58 -33.09 -1.22
C THR A 245 13.31 -31.91 -0.56
N LYS A 246 14.51 -32.18 -0.02
CA LYS A 246 15.37 -31.11 0.51
C LYS A 246 16.05 -30.39 -0.64
N VAL A 247 15.98 -29.07 -0.62
CA VAL A 247 16.54 -28.19 -1.66
C VAL A 247 17.15 -26.94 -1.02
N ASP A 248 18.11 -26.36 -1.71
CA ASP A 248 18.61 -25.03 -1.42
C ASP A 248 17.95 -24.05 -2.40
N ALA A 249 17.27 -23.03 -1.88
CA ALA A 249 16.80 -21.88 -2.66
C ALA A 249 17.95 -20.89 -2.80
N VAL A 250 18.44 -20.73 -4.03
CA VAL A 250 19.63 -19.94 -4.35
C VAL A 250 19.24 -18.64 -5.01
N ILE A 251 19.71 -17.50 -4.48
CA ILE A 251 19.30 -16.17 -4.91
C ILE A 251 20.51 -15.23 -4.94
N LYS A 252 20.69 -14.49 -6.02
CA LYS A 252 21.70 -13.42 -6.06
C LYS A 252 21.30 -12.25 -5.15
N ALA A 253 22.26 -11.66 -4.45
CA ALA A 253 22.02 -10.52 -3.59
C ALA A 253 21.48 -9.30 -4.35
N SER A 254 21.87 -9.14 -5.63
CA SER A 254 21.35 -8.06 -6.51
C SER A 254 19.89 -8.24 -6.94
N ASP A 255 19.33 -9.44 -6.79
CA ASP A 255 17.96 -9.75 -7.20
C ASP A 255 16.95 -9.57 -6.05
N ILE A 256 17.42 -9.11 -4.91
CA ILE A 256 16.61 -8.84 -3.73
C ILE A 256 16.38 -7.34 -3.61
N ILE A 257 15.13 -6.93 -3.69
CA ILE A 257 14.70 -5.56 -3.47
C ILE A 257 14.31 -5.40 -1.99
N ILE A 258 14.66 -4.27 -1.40
CA ILE A 258 14.28 -3.93 -0.02
C ILE A 258 13.15 -2.93 -0.05
N GLY A 259 12.08 -3.23 0.69
CA GLY A 259 10.99 -2.31 0.99
C GLY A 259 10.91 -2.01 2.48
N ARG A 260 10.57 -0.77 2.81
CA ARG A 260 10.39 -0.28 4.18
C ARG A 260 9.05 0.38 4.38
#